data_6fc5ce68f03de6b98b15e05e006765e6
#
_entry.id   6fc5ce68f03de6b98b15e05e006765e6
#
_cell.length_a   1.000
_cell.length_b   1.000
_cell.length_c   1.000
_cell.angle_alpha   90.00
_cell.angle_beta   90.00
_cell.angle_gamma   90.00
#
_symmetry.space_group_name_H-M   'P 1'
#
loop_
_entity.id
_entity.type
_entity.pdbx_description
1 polymer ?
#
loop_
_entity_poly.entity_id
_entity_poly.type
_entity_poly.pdbx_seq_one_letter_code
_entity_poly.pdbx_strand_id
1 'polypeptide(L)'
;MKILIDMNLSPAWVSVLEEAGHTASHWSTIGSSNAPDREVLLWAKANGYLLFTHDLDFGAILAATEAEGPSVIQIRAQDISPDHAKNLLLNILNKFAKNLLQGALISVDEEKSRVRLLPLKRDKTE
;
A
#
# COMPACT_ATOMS: atom_id res chain seq x y z
N MET A 1 1.58 -5.15 -11.63
CA MET A 1 1.31 -3.82 -11.04
C MET A 1 2.62 -3.18 -10.63
N LYS A 2 2.62 -1.88 -10.44
CA LYS A 2 3.77 -1.14 -9.92
C LYS A 2 3.57 -0.89 -8.43
N ILE A 3 4.47 -1.38 -7.61
CA ILE A 3 4.31 -1.41 -6.15
C ILE A 3 5.47 -0.68 -5.49
N LEU A 4 5.14 0.36 -4.72
CA LEU A 4 6.09 1.07 -3.89
C LEU A 4 6.09 0.44 -2.50
N ILE A 5 7.26 0.03 -2.03
CA ILE A 5 7.42 -0.58 -0.72
C ILE A 5 7.87 0.49 0.26
N ASP A 6 7.08 0.67 1.34
CA ASP A 6 7.33 1.68 2.36
C ASP A 6 8.69 1.46 3.03
N MET A 7 9.27 2.57 3.52
CA MET A 7 10.60 2.59 4.12
C MET A 7 10.78 1.57 5.24
N ASN A 8 9.75 1.35 6.05
CA ASN A 8 9.82 0.49 7.23
C ASN A 8 9.65 -1.00 6.92
N LEU A 9 9.39 -1.35 5.67
CA LEU A 9 9.34 -2.73 5.23
C LEU A 9 10.70 -3.16 4.69
N SER A 10 10.96 -4.47 4.70
CA SER A 10 12.22 -5.01 4.19
C SER A 10 12.39 -4.75 2.69
N PRO A 11 13.58 -4.31 2.24
CA PRO A 11 13.87 -4.21 0.81
C PRO A 11 13.81 -5.56 0.07
N ALA A 12 13.87 -6.68 0.79
CA ALA A 12 13.74 -8.01 0.20
C ALA A 12 12.39 -8.22 -0.49
N TRP A 13 11.37 -7.43 -0.16
CA TRP A 13 10.08 -7.46 -0.85
C TRP A 13 10.19 -7.17 -2.34
N VAL A 14 11.19 -6.39 -2.76
CA VAL A 14 11.37 -6.06 -4.19
C VAL A 14 11.54 -7.33 -5.01
N SER A 15 12.48 -8.20 -4.64
CA SER A 15 12.72 -9.45 -5.37
C SER A 15 11.50 -10.36 -5.38
N VAL A 16 10.84 -10.47 -4.25
CA VAL A 16 9.65 -11.33 -4.09
C VAL A 16 8.55 -10.89 -5.05
N LEU A 17 8.30 -9.59 -5.14
CA LEU A 17 7.26 -9.05 -6.01
C LEU A 17 7.65 -9.13 -7.49
N GLU A 18 8.92 -8.89 -7.81
CA GLU A 18 9.40 -9.00 -9.19
C GLU A 18 9.34 -10.44 -9.69
N GLU A 19 9.66 -11.42 -8.86
CA GLU A 19 9.51 -12.83 -9.20
C GLU A 19 8.07 -13.22 -9.48
N ALA A 20 7.12 -12.51 -8.85
CA ALA A 20 5.69 -12.72 -9.08
C ALA A 20 5.14 -11.96 -10.30
N GLY A 21 5.99 -11.23 -11.04
CA GLY A 21 5.61 -10.52 -12.24
C GLY A 21 5.22 -9.06 -12.05
N HIS A 22 5.45 -8.51 -10.87
CA HIS A 22 5.18 -7.10 -10.59
C HIS A 22 6.43 -6.25 -10.73
N THR A 23 6.25 -4.94 -10.92
CA THR A 23 7.33 -3.96 -10.80
C THR A 23 7.33 -3.45 -9.36
N ALA A 24 8.47 -3.45 -8.71
CA ALA A 24 8.57 -3.02 -7.32
C ALA A 24 9.77 -2.12 -7.07
N SER A 25 9.59 -1.14 -6.21
CA SER A 25 10.67 -0.25 -5.76
C SER A 25 10.52 -0.02 -4.26
N HIS A 26 11.63 -0.02 -3.55
CA HIS A 26 11.65 0.33 -2.13
C HIS A 26 11.91 1.82 -1.98
N TRP A 27 11.23 2.47 -1.03
CA TRP A 27 11.36 3.92 -0.85
C TRP A 27 12.80 4.36 -0.63
N SER A 28 13.65 3.55 -0.03
CA SER A 28 15.06 3.87 0.20
C SER A 28 15.84 4.20 -1.07
N THR A 29 15.38 3.75 -2.24
CA THR A 29 16.02 4.04 -3.53
C THR A 29 15.45 5.29 -4.21
N ILE A 30 14.47 5.94 -3.60
CA ILE A 30 13.71 7.02 -4.21
C ILE A 30 13.89 8.33 -3.46
N GLY A 31 13.71 8.30 -2.14
CA GLY A 31 13.72 9.50 -1.34
C GLY A 31 14.36 9.33 0.02
N SER A 32 14.20 10.34 0.86
CA SER A 32 14.78 10.37 2.21
C SER A 32 14.11 9.34 3.12
N SER A 33 14.91 8.71 3.98
CA SER A 33 14.42 7.73 4.97
C SER A 33 13.43 8.34 5.97
N ASN A 34 13.46 9.65 6.15
CA ASN A 34 12.55 10.37 7.05
C ASN A 34 11.52 11.21 6.30
N ALA A 35 11.26 10.91 5.04
CA ALA A 35 10.25 11.62 4.27
C ALA A 35 8.88 11.52 4.93
N PRO A 36 8.10 12.61 4.97
CA PRO A 36 6.73 12.54 5.48
C PRO A 36 5.85 11.61 4.64
N ASP A 37 4.88 10.98 5.26
CA ASP A 37 3.97 10.06 4.58
C ASP A 37 3.28 10.71 3.37
N ARG A 38 2.94 11.98 3.48
CA ARG A 38 2.34 12.73 2.37
C ARG A 38 3.25 12.76 1.14
N GLU A 39 4.55 12.93 1.33
CA GLU A 39 5.51 12.94 0.22
C GLU A 39 5.57 11.56 -0.46
N VAL A 40 5.55 10.49 0.31
CA VAL A 40 5.54 9.12 -0.20
C VAL A 40 4.29 8.88 -1.05
N LEU A 41 3.12 9.28 -0.55
CA LEU A 41 1.85 9.16 -1.28
C LEU A 41 1.85 9.97 -2.58
N LEU A 42 2.34 11.20 -2.54
CA LEU A 42 2.40 12.06 -3.73
C LEU A 42 3.30 11.46 -4.80
N TRP A 43 4.46 10.93 -4.40
CA TRP A 43 5.36 10.28 -5.35
C TRP A 43 4.71 9.05 -5.99
N ALA A 44 4.08 8.21 -5.17
CA ALA A 44 3.42 7.00 -5.66
C ALA A 44 2.32 7.35 -6.67
N LYS A 45 1.50 8.33 -6.34
CA LYS A 45 0.43 8.79 -7.25
C LYS A 45 0.99 9.33 -8.55
N ALA A 46 2.02 10.18 -8.48
CA ALA A 46 2.60 10.82 -9.66
C ALA A 46 3.27 9.80 -10.59
N ASN A 47 3.77 8.70 -10.06
CA ASN A 47 4.50 7.70 -10.83
C ASN A 47 3.70 6.43 -11.13
N GLY A 48 2.44 6.38 -10.76
CA GLY A 48 1.56 5.26 -11.06
C GLY A 48 1.83 4.00 -10.23
N TYR A 49 2.31 4.16 -8.99
CA TYR A 49 2.55 3.07 -8.06
C TYR A 49 1.44 2.99 -7.02
N LEU A 50 1.05 1.79 -6.62
CA LEU A 50 0.34 1.60 -5.37
C LEU A 50 1.36 1.51 -4.22
N LEU A 51 0.93 1.82 -3.00
CA LEU A 51 1.78 1.76 -1.82
C LEU A 51 1.49 0.51 -1.00
N PHE A 52 2.54 -0.23 -0.67
CA PHE A 52 2.47 -1.34 0.28
C PHE A 52 3.16 -0.90 1.58
N THR A 53 2.42 -0.97 2.68
CA THR A 53 2.89 -0.50 3.99
C THR A 53 2.31 -1.36 5.12
N HIS A 54 2.91 -1.26 6.31
CA HIS A 54 2.29 -1.75 7.54
C HIS A 54 1.95 -0.61 8.51
N ASP A 55 2.08 0.63 8.06
CA ASP A 55 1.72 1.81 8.83
C ASP A 55 0.27 2.18 8.55
N LEU A 56 -0.50 2.42 9.60
CA LEU A 56 -1.92 2.77 9.49
C LEU A 56 -2.16 4.26 9.23
N ASP A 57 -1.15 5.11 9.36
CA ASP A 57 -1.30 6.55 9.23
C ASP A 57 -1.60 6.99 7.79
N PHE A 58 -1.24 6.19 6.79
CA PHE A 58 -1.56 6.49 5.39
C PHE A 58 -3.06 6.54 5.14
N GLY A 59 -3.82 5.65 5.77
CA GLY A 59 -5.28 5.67 5.67
C GLY A 59 -5.88 6.96 6.19
N ALA A 60 -5.33 7.48 7.29
CA ALA A 60 -5.78 8.76 7.85
C ALA A 60 -5.52 9.93 6.88
N ILE A 61 -4.38 9.94 6.20
CA ILE A 61 -4.07 10.97 5.21
C ILE A 61 -5.02 10.88 4.02
N LEU A 62 -5.28 9.68 3.51
CA LEU A 62 -6.24 9.48 2.42
C LEU A 62 -7.62 9.99 2.79
N ALA A 63 -8.08 9.73 4.02
CA ALA A 63 -9.36 10.21 4.50
C ALA A 63 -9.38 11.74 4.61
N ALA A 64 -8.33 12.33 5.16
CA ALA A 64 -8.26 13.78 5.37
C ALA A 64 -8.22 14.57 4.07
N THR A 65 -7.54 14.04 3.05
CA THR A 65 -7.36 14.71 1.76
C THR A 65 -8.41 14.34 0.73
N GLU A 66 -9.24 13.33 1.00
CA GLU A 66 -10.21 12.78 0.03
C GLU A 66 -9.54 12.42 -1.32
N ALA A 67 -8.28 11.96 -1.27
CA ALA A 67 -7.50 11.65 -2.46
C ALA A 67 -8.07 10.43 -3.21
N GLU A 68 -8.02 10.48 -4.53
CA GLU A 68 -8.46 9.39 -5.41
C GLU A 68 -7.41 8.31 -5.60
N GLY A 69 -6.22 8.53 -5.13
CA GLY A 69 -5.09 7.63 -5.20
C GLY A 69 -3.88 8.22 -4.50
N PRO A 70 -2.82 7.44 -4.41
CA PRO A 70 -2.65 6.09 -4.94
C PRO A 70 -3.46 5.07 -4.15
N SER A 71 -3.64 3.87 -4.70
CA SER A 71 -4.12 2.76 -3.89
C SER A 71 -3.10 2.41 -2.82
N VAL A 72 -3.58 1.98 -1.66
CA VAL A 72 -2.72 1.60 -0.52
C VAL A 72 -3.15 0.24 0.00
N ILE A 73 -2.17 -0.64 0.19
CA ILE A 73 -2.36 -1.90 0.91
C ILE A 73 -1.62 -1.78 2.23
N GLN A 74 -2.37 -1.81 3.33
CA GLN A 74 -1.78 -1.79 4.66
C GLN A 74 -2.08 -3.12 5.36
N ILE A 75 -1.00 -3.82 5.73
CA ILE A 75 -1.09 -5.13 6.37
C ILE A 75 -0.68 -5.00 7.82
N ARG A 76 -1.55 -5.48 8.72
CA ARG A 76 -1.28 -5.57 10.15
C ARG A 76 -0.94 -7.01 10.48
N ALA A 77 0.33 -7.28 10.75
CA ALA A 77 0.81 -8.59 11.15
C ALA A 77 1.99 -8.41 12.10
N GLN A 78 2.18 -9.35 13.01
CA GLN A 78 3.34 -9.32 13.88
C GLN A 78 4.63 -9.52 13.10
N ASP A 79 4.60 -10.41 12.13
CA ASP A 79 5.72 -10.67 11.24
C ASP A 79 5.34 -10.27 9.83
N ILE A 80 5.88 -9.14 9.38
CA ILE A 80 5.66 -8.58 8.04
C ILE A 80 6.81 -8.91 7.08
N SER A 81 7.68 -9.85 7.44
CA SER A 81 8.74 -10.30 6.54
C SER A 81 8.16 -10.98 5.31
N PRO A 82 8.88 -10.95 4.18
CA PRO A 82 8.44 -11.66 2.97
C PRO A 82 8.20 -13.15 3.20
N ASP A 83 9.03 -13.79 4.00
CA ASP A 83 8.88 -15.23 4.29
C ASP A 83 7.53 -15.56 4.91
N HIS A 84 7.06 -14.69 5.79
CA HIS A 84 5.77 -14.90 6.49
C HIS A 84 4.59 -14.36 5.68
N ALA A 85 4.70 -13.16 5.12
CA ALA A 85 3.57 -12.42 4.56
C ALA A 85 3.45 -12.50 3.04
N LYS A 86 4.38 -13.15 2.34
CA LYS A 86 4.41 -13.23 0.88
C LYS A 86 3.08 -13.70 0.28
N ASN A 87 2.57 -14.84 0.74
CA ASN A 87 1.36 -15.41 0.18
C ASN A 87 0.14 -14.53 0.44
N LEU A 88 0.09 -13.91 1.62
CA LEU A 88 -0.97 -12.98 1.94
C LEU A 88 -0.99 -11.81 0.98
N LEU A 89 0.16 -11.17 0.75
CA LEU A 89 0.23 -10.03 -0.16
C LEU A 89 -0.10 -10.43 -1.60
N LEU A 90 0.45 -11.53 -2.09
CA LEU A 90 0.18 -11.98 -3.46
C LEU A 90 -1.29 -12.32 -3.67
N ASN A 91 -1.94 -12.91 -2.69
CA ASN A 91 -3.38 -13.18 -2.74
C ASN A 91 -4.19 -11.88 -2.80
N ILE A 92 -3.79 -10.87 -2.01
CA ILE A 92 -4.45 -9.56 -2.04
C ILE A 92 -4.31 -8.91 -3.42
N LEU A 93 -3.12 -8.93 -3.99
CA LEU A 93 -2.88 -8.35 -5.32
C LEU A 93 -3.73 -9.00 -6.40
N ASN A 94 -3.92 -10.31 -6.34
CA ASN A 94 -4.76 -11.03 -7.29
C ASN A 94 -6.25 -10.79 -7.04
N LYS A 95 -6.68 -10.96 -5.81
CA LYS A 95 -8.10 -10.87 -5.44
C LYS A 95 -8.69 -9.49 -5.67
N PHE A 96 -7.93 -8.46 -5.37
CA PHE A 96 -8.40 -7.07 -5.43
C PHE A 96 -7.78 -6.26 -6.57
N ALA A 97 -7.31 -6.93 -7.62
CA ALA A 97 -6.66 -6.26 -8.75
C ALA A 97 -7.50 -5.12 -9.34
N LYS A 98 -8.79 -5.36 -9.56
CA LYS A 98 -9.69 -4.33 -10.12
C LYS A 98 -9.85 -3.15 -9.17
N ASN A 99 -10.03 -3.42 -7.89
CA ASN A 99 -10.16 -2.37 -6.86
C ASN A 99 -8.90 -1.52 -6.81
N LEU A 100 -7.73 -2.16 -6.86
CA LEU A 100 -6.44 -1.46 -6.83
C LEU A 100 -6.23 -0.58 -8.05
N LEU A 101 -6.68 -1.01 -9.22
CA LEU A 101 -6.61 -0.20 -10.44
C LEU A 101 -7.55 1.01 -10.40
N GLN A 102 -8.70 0.88 -9.76
CA GLN A 102 -9.66 1.97 -9.60
C GLN A 102 -9.23 2.99 -8.56
N GLY A 103 -8.52 2.55 -7.55
CA GLY A 103 -8.15 3.33 -6.38
C GLY A 103 -8.87 2.79 -5.15
N ALA A 104 -8.10 2.16 -4.24
CA ALA A 104 -8.66 1.56 -3.05
C ALA A 104 -7.67 1.58 -1.89
N LEU A 105 -8.20 1.66 -0.68
CA LEU A 105 -7.47 1.38 0.54
C LEU A 105 -7.85 -0.02 1.00
N ILE A 106 -6.88 -0.92 1.03
CA ILE A 106 -7.08 -2.29 1.49
C ILE A 106 -6.35 -2.46 2.82
N SER A 107 -7.12 -2.72 3.87
CA SER A 107 -6.60 -2.97 5.21
C SER A 107 -6.73 -4.46 5.50
N VAL A 108 -5.62 -5.09 5.86
CA VAL A 108 -5.55 -6.54 6.02
C VAL A 108 -4.93 -6.86 7.36
N ASP A 109 -5.56 -7.76 8.11
CA ASP A 109 -4.92 -8.45 9.21
C ASP A 109 -4.83 -9.95 8.87
N GLU A 110 -4.32 -10.76 9.78
CA GLU A 110 -4.11 -12.19 9.50
C GLU A 110 -5.41 -12.97 9.28
N GLU A 111 -6.55 -12.42 9.70
CA GLU A 111 -7.85 -13.11 9.64
C GLU A 111 -8.76 -12.57 8.53
N LYS A 112 -8.70 -11.26 8.25
CA LYS A 112 -9.65 -10.64 7.32
C LYS A 112 -9.05 -9.47 6.56
N SER A 113 -9.66 -9.15 5.41
CA SER A 113 -9.33 -7.98 4.62
C SER A 113 -10.56 -7.07 4.51
N ARG A 114 -10.31 -5.76 4.45
CA ARG A 114 -11.33 -4.75 4.26
C ARG A 114 -10.93 -3.85 3.11
N VAL A 115 -11.85 -3.67 2.15
CA VAL A 115 -11.63 -2.83 0.97
C VAL A 115 -12.49 -1.58 1.09
N ARG A 116 -11.89 -0.42 0.88
CA ARG A 116 -12.59 0.85 0.80
C ARG A 116 -12.17 1.55 -0.47
N LEU A 117 -13.12 1.89 -1.31
CA LEU A 117 -12.84 2.61 -2.56
C LEU A 117 -12.47 4.06 -2.27
N LEU A 118 -11.51 4.59 -3.03
CA LEU A 118 -11.12 5.99 -2.96
C LEU A 118 -12.00 6.84 -3.89
N PRO A 119 -12.27 8.09 -3.56
CA PRO A 119 -11.83 8.78 -2.35
C PRO A 119 -12.59 8.32 -1.11
N LEU A 120 -11.91 8.32 0.03
CA LEU A 120 -12.55 8.03 1.31
C LEU A 120 -13.46 9.21 1.68
N LYS A 121 -14.73 8.92 1.95
CA LYS A 121 -15.67 9.95 2.36
C LYS A 121 -15.56 10.16 3.86
N ARG A 122 -15.56 11.44 4.28
CA ARG A 122 -15.68 11.76 5.69
C ARG A 122 -17.04 11.30 6.17
N ASP A 123 -17.08 10.75 7.39
CA ASP A 123 -18.33 10.50 8.07
C ASP A 123 -19.08 11.83 8.22
N LYS A 124 -20.17 11.95 7.48
CA LYS A 124 -21.10 13.03 7.71
C LYS A 124 -22.13 12.52 8.70
N THR A 125 -21.91 12.82 9.96
CA THR A 125 -22.99 12.74 10.94
C THR A 125 -23.97 13.84 10.61
N GLU A 126 -25.07 13.45 10.09
CA GLU A 126 -26.19 14.36 9.96
C GLU A 126 -27.07 14.28 11.19
#